data_a14ade1ad020ead185d683a06b9f6903
#
_entry.id   a14ade1ad020ead185d683a06b9f6903
#
_cell.length_a   1.000
_cell.length_b   1.000
_cell.length_c   1.000
_cell.angle_alpha   90.00
_cell.angle_beta   90.00
_cell.angle_gamma   90.00
#
_symmetry.space_group_name_H-M   'P 1'
#
loop_
_entity.id
_entity.type
_entity.pdbx_description
1 polymer ?
#
loop_
_entity_poly.entity_id
_entity_poly.type
_entity_poly.pdbx_seq_one_letter_code
_entity_poly.pdbx_strand_id
1 'polypeptide(L)'
;MDILIRSSPHHLAALFRAALLASLFTLAGCSSGTQVFPTLQEQVVSLRAGDLEAFGIAFITPSATTGQEEEKQAVALVFAKVLKKTRPRVRVVTLSETLSAINKVGLGDVYKRMYDDYRDTGLFKRDILKQVGDLTGARFVAHVKLQAFGQGAKERFGMLGFRIVETRTANVRLFVQIWDSRDGTVAWEAMQEMLYSQERISEEPVTLSLVISRIAGNIIAKLP
;
A
#
# COMPACT_ATOMS: atom_id res chain seq x y z
N MET A 1 -74.95 19.28 16.71
CA MET A 1 -74.83 18.51 15.45
C MET A 1 -73.42 17.93 15.44
N ASP A 2 -73.27 16.79 16.17
CA ASP A 2 -71.97 16.16 16.42
C ASP A 2 -71.65 15.15 15.32
N ILE A 3 -70.59 15.42 14.55
CA ILE A 3 -70.05 14.48 13.58
C ILE A 3 -68.92 13.70 14.27
N LEU A 4 -69.31 12.52 14.82
CA LEU A 4 -68.36 11.53 15.30
C LEU A 4 -67.68 10.86 14.11
N ILE A 5 -66.42 11.26 13.84
CA ILE A 5 -65.58 10.55 12.86
C ILE A 5 -65.10 9.24 13.51
N ARG A 6 -65.79 8.14 13.14
CA ARG A 6 -65.47 6.78 13.58
C ARG A 6 -64.28 6.28 12.75
N SER A 7 -63.06 6.47 13.23
CA SER A 7 -61.88 5.91 12.60
C SER A 7 -61.89 4.38 12.73
N SER A 8 -61.91 3.70 11.59
CA SER A 8 -61.90 2.22 11.48
C SER A 8 -60.53 1.68 12.03
N PRO A 9 -60.57 0.63 12.89
CA PRO A 9 -59.33 0.05 13.49
C PRO A 9 -58.37 -0.48 12.46
N HIS A 10 -58.82 -0.74 11.23
CA HIS A 10 -57.97 -1.19 10.13
C HIS A 10 -57.00 -0.12 9.61
N HIS A 11 -57.34 1.15 9.64
CA HIS A 11 -56.49 2.24 9.21
C HIS A 11 -55.34 2.51 10.20
N LEU A 12 -55.60 2.35 11.49
CA LEU A 12 -54.54 2.47 12.53
C LEU A 12 -53.51 1.32 12.41
N ALA A 13 -53.98 0.09 12.18
CA ALA A 13 -53.08 -1.06 11.99
C ALA A 13 -52.24 -0.95 10.71
N ALA A 14 -52.79 -0.37 9.63
CA ALA A 14 -52.04 -0.13 8.40
C ALA A 14 -50.97 0.95 8.57
N LEU A 15 -51.27 2.04 9.27
CA LEU A 15 -50.31 3.10 9.60
C LEU A 15 -49.19 2.60 10.50
N PHE A 16 -49.49 1.77 11.50
CA PHE A 16 -48.46 1.17 12.36
C PHE A 16 -47.51 0.23 11.61
N ARG A 17 -48.06 -0.58 10.66
CA ARG A 17 -47.24 -1.45 9.81
C ARG A 17 -46.37 -0.66 8.84
N ALA A 18 -46.89 0.41 8.26
CA ALA A 18 -46.09 1.29 7.38
C ALA A 18 -44.98 2.03 8.14
N ALA A 19 -45.24 2.50 9.35
CA ALA A 19 -44.26 3.15 10.21
C ALA A 19 -43.15 2.16 10.68
N LEU A 20 -43.52 0.91 10.98
CA LEU A 20 -42.58 -0.16 11.35
C LEU A 20 -41.66 -0.55 10.18
N LEU A 21 -42.23 -0.67 8.97
CA LEU A 21 -41.46 -0.93 7.75
C LEU A 21 -40.55 0.24 7.38
N ALA A 22 -40.97 1.49 7.53
CA ALA A 22 -40.15 2.67 7.30
C ALA A 22 -38.99 2.76 8.30
N SER A 23 -39.19 2.39 9.58
CA SER A 23 -38.12 2.37 10.58
C SER A 23 -37.09 1.26 10.37
N LEU A 24 -37.47 0.12 9.75
CA LEU A 24 -36.50 -0.93 9.37
C LEU A 24 -35.59 -0.49 8.20
N PHE A 25 -36.08 0.33 7.28
CA PHE A 25 -35.25 0.83 6.16
C PHE A 25 -34.24 1.88 6.57
N THR A 26 -34.46 2.62 7.67
CA THR A 26 -33.48 3.61 8.14
C THR A 26 -32.29 3.00 8.90
N LEU A 27 -32.38 1.75 9.34
CA LEU A 27 -31.31 1.03 10.03
C LEU A 27 -30.28 0.36 9.08
N ALA A 28 -30.57 0.26 7.80
CA ALA A 28 -29.68 -0.35 6.80
C ALA A 28 -28.54 0.59 6.30
N GLY A 29 -28.46 1.82 6.80
CA GLY A 29 -27.55 2.88 6.32
C GLY A 29 -26.18 2.97 6.99
N CYS A 30 -25.82 2.07 7.92
CA CYS A 30 -24.46 2.05 8.48
C CYS A 30 -23.50 1.32 7.54
N SER A 31 -23.15 1.92 6.40
CA SER A 31 -21.99 1.48 5.64
C SER A 31 -20.73 1.83 6.44
N SER A 32 -19.94 0.83 6.81
CA SER A 32 -18.60 1.03 7.36
C SER A 32 -17.76 1.79 6.34
N GLY A 33 -17.56 3.10 6.57
CA GLY A 33 -16.85 3.98 5.64
C GLY A 33 -15.35 3.76 5.73
N THR A 34 -14.71 3.39 4.63
CA THR A 34 -13.26 3.49 4.50
C THR A 34 -12.93 4.83 3.86
N GLN A 35 -12.16 5.65 4.56
CA GLN A 35 -11.66 6.92 4.03
C GLN A 35 -10.18 6.78 3.69
N VAL A 36 -9.79 7.22 2.50
CA VAL A 36 -8.41 7.17 2.03
C VAL A 36 -8.05 8.54 1.46
N PHE A 37 -7.00 9.13 1.99
CA PHE A 37 -6.45 10.42 1.52
C PHE A 37 -5.06 10.18 0.95
N PRO A 38 -4.94 9.85 -0.35
CA PRO A 38 -3.66 9.62 -1.00
C PRO A 38 -3.10 10.92 -1.56
N THR A 39 -1.80 11.15 -1.36
CA THR A 39 -1.03 12.11 -2.14
C THR A 39 0.01 11.33 -2.93
N LEU A 40 0.01 11.43 -4.25
CA LEU A 40 0.96 10.75 -5.11
C LEU A 40 1.68 11.78 -5.98
N GLN A 41 3.01 11.75 -5.91
CA GLN A 41 3.91 12.52 -6.76
C GLN A 41 4.79 11.54 -7.52
N GLU A 42 4.98 11.79 -8.81
CA GLU A 42 5.83 10.96 -9.67
C GLU A 42 6.73 11.82 -10.55
N GLN A 43 7.88 11.27 -10.89
CA GLN A 43 8.81 11.85 -11.86
C GLN A 43 9.33 10.77 -12.80
N VAL A 44 9.05 10.93 -14.08
CA VAL A 44 9.63 10.10 -15.15
C VAL A 44 10.91 10.79 -15.62
N VAL A 45 12.04 10.09 -15.52
CA VAL A 45 13.34 10.64 -15.95
C VAL A 45 13.75 10.04 -17.30
N SER A 46 13.84 8.71 -17.38
CA SER A 46 14.26 8.03 -18.62
C SER A 46 13.53 6.72 -18.89
N LEU A 47 12.67 6.26 -17.96
CA LEU A 47 11.89 5.03 -18.11
C LEU A 47 10.82 5.22 -19.20
N ARG A 48 10.75 4.32 -20.15
CA ARG A 48 9.79 4.37 -21.27
C ARG A 48 8.77 3.24 -21.16
N ALA A 49 7.63 3.44 -21.80
CA ALA A 49 6.62 2.40 -21.93
C ALA A 49 7.19 1.13 -22.58
N GLY A 50 6.96 -0.02 -21.93
CA GLY A 50 7.46 -1.31 -22.39
C GLY A 50 8.89 -1.67 -21.93
N ASP A 51 9.64 -0.75 -21.34
CA ASP A 51 11.01 -1.02 -20.87
C ASP A 51 11.05 -2.10 -19.78
N LEU A 52 10.10 -2.08 -18.85
CA LEU A 52 10.04 -3.08 -17.77
C LEU A 52 9.70 -4.47 -18.31
N GLU A 53 8.83 -4.56 -19.31
CA GLU A 53 8.48 -5.80 -19.99
C GLU A 53 9.66 -6.37 -20.79
N ALA A 54 10.43 -5.49 -21.45
CA ALA A 54 11.56 -5.89 -22.26
C ALA A 54 12.77 -6.33 -21.44
N PHE A 55 13.05 -5.64 -20.33
CA PHE A 55 14.32 -5.79 -19.62
C PHE A 55 14.20 -6.31 -18.18
N GLY A 56 12.99 -6.39 -17.63
CA GLY A 56 12.74 -6.85 -16.28
C GLY A 56 13.19 -5.87 -15.20
N ILE A 57 12.76 -6.18 -13.95
CA ILE A 57 13.05 -5.40 -12.76
C ILE A 57 13.42 -6.32 -11.60
N ALA A 58 14.48 -5.97 -10.85
CA ALA A 58 14.91 -6.66 -9.64
C ALA A 58 14.67 -5.79 -8.41
N PHE A 59 14.10 -6.37 -7.37
CA PHE A 59 13.95 -5.69 -6.09
C PHE A 59 15.22 -5.87 -5.25
N ILE A 60 15.74 -4.76 -4.73
CA ILE A 60 16.82 -4.75 -3.74
C ILE A 60 16.25 -4.47 -2.34
N THR A 61 17.08 -4.62 -1.30
CA THR A 61 16.66 -4.45 0.10
C THR A 61 16.02 -3.07 0.31
N PRO A 62 14.77 -2.99 0.76
CA PRO A 62 14.16 -1.72 1.08
C PRO A 62 14.85 -1.02 2.25
N SER A 63 14.75 0.31 2.28
CA SER A 63 15.11 1.09 3.45
C SER A 63 13.87 1.36 4.29
N ALA A 64 13.98 1.28 5.62
CA ALA A 64 12.93 1.65 6.55
C ALA A 64 13.50 2.55 7.66
N THR A 65 12.76 3.60 8.00
CA THR A 65 13.14 4.52 9.10
C THR A 65 13.03 3.85 10.46
N THR A 66 12.14 2.86 10.60
CA THR A 66 11.97 2.09 11.83
C THR A 66 13.13 1.14 12.12
N GLY A 67 13.95 0.81 11.10
CA GLY A 67 15.07 -0.09 11.22
C GLY A 67 14.72 -1.57 11.35
N GLN A 68 13.44 -1.93 11.44
CA GLN A 68 13.00 -3.33 11.56
C GLN A 68 13.15 -4.08 10.24
N GLU A 69 13.84 -5.22 10.29
CA GLU A 69 14.15 -6.01 9.08
C GLU A 69 12.90 -6.65 8.49
N GLU A 70 11.96 -7.09 9.33
CA GLU A 70 10.70 -7.71 8.93
C GLU A 70 9.83 -6.75 8.11
N GLU A 71 9.84 -5.46 8.46
CA GLU A 71 9.12 -4.45 7.69
C GLU A 71 9.73 -4.23 6.31
N LYS A 72 11.07 -4.23 6.20
CA LYS A 72 11.76 -4.12 4.91
C LYS A 72 11.39 -5.28 3.99
N GLN A 73 11.44 -6.52 4.51
CA GLN A 73 11.07 -7.70 3.75
C GLN A 73 9.60 -7.68 3.32
N ALA A 74 8.69 -7.30 4.23
CA ALA A 74 7.27 -7.18 3.95
C ALA A 74 6.99 -6.16 2.82
N VAL A 75 7.66 -5.00 2.84
CA VAL A 75 7.52 -3.97 1.79
C VAL A 75 7.91 -4.53 0.43
N ALA A 76 9.09 -5.15 0.30
CA ALA A 76 9.56 -5.71 -0.97
C ALA A 76 8.64 -6.83 -1.48
N LEU A 77 8.22 -7.73 -0.57
CA LEU A 77 7.35 -8.85 -0.91
C LEU A 77 6.00 -8.38 -1.46
N VAL A 78 5.37 -7.43 -0.77
CA VAL A 78 4.07 -6.90 -1.18
C VAL A 78 4.16 -6.17 -2.51
N PHE A 79 5.19 -5.31 -2.68
CA PHE A 79 5.40 -4.59 -3.94
C PHE A 79 5.61 -5.53 -5.12
N ALA A 80 6.50 -6.52 -4.98
CA ALA A 80 6.75 -7.52 -6.01
C ALA A 80 5.49 -8.34 -6.36
N LYS A 81 4.68 -8.71 -5.34
CA LYS A 81 3.42 -9.43 -5.53
C LYS A 81 2.40 -8.60 -6.30
N VAL A 82 2.24 -7.32 -5.94
CA VAL A 82 1.31 -6.42 -6.64
C VAL A 82 1.77 -6.20 -8.08
N LEU A 83 3.06 -5.96 -8.31
CA LEU A 83 3.61 -5.77 -9.66
C LEU A 83 3.41 -7.01 -10.55
N LYS A 84 3.71 -8.21 -10.05
CA LYS A 84 3.47 -9.48 -10.78
C LYS A 84 1.99 -9.66 -11.14
N LYS A 85 1.09 -9.24 -10.26
CA LYS A 85 -0.37 -9.35 -10.48
C LYS A 85 -0.88 -8.34 -11.50
N THR A 86 -0.41 -7.08 -11.44
CA THR A 86 -0.93 -5.98 -12.27
C THR A 86 -0.25 -5.87 -13.63
N ARG A 87 1.03 -6.27 -13.69
CA ARG A 87 1.86 -6.26 -14.91
C ARG A 87 2.48 -7.65 -15.15
N PRO A 88 1.69 -8.68 -15.53
CA PRO A 88 2.16 -10.09 -15.61
C PRO A 88 3.22 -10.32 -16.68
N ARG A 89 3.38 -9.42 -17.65
CA ARG A 89 4.42 -9.49 -18.67
C ARG A 89 5.78 -9.00 -18.19
N VAL A 90 5.83 -8.27 -17.09
CA VAL A 90 7.09 -7.79 -16.49
C VAL A 90 7.77 -8.95 -15.77
N ARG A 91 9.02 -9.24 -16.14
CA ARG A 91 9.86 -10.17 -15.40
C ARG A 91 10.33 -9.53 -14.10
N VAL A 92 9.78 -9.99 -12.98
CA VAL A 92 10.08 -9.48 -11.65
C VAL A 92 10.97 -10.45 -10.91
N VAL A 93 12.19 -10.02 -10.58
CA VAL A 93 13.11 -10.70 -9.68
C VAL A 93 12.83 -10.19 -8.25
N THR A 94 12.42 -11.09 -7.37
CA THR A 94 12.07 -10.75 -5.98
C THR A 94 13.31 -10.43 -5.16
N LEU A 95 13.13 -9.78 -4.02
CA LEU A 95 14.23 -9.52 -3.07
C LEU A 95 14.97 -10.81 -2.70
N SER A 96 14.24 -11.88 -2.40
CA SER A 96 14.84 -13.17 -2.01
C SER A 96 15.70 -13.77 -3.12
N GLU A 97 15.26 -13.68 -4.38
CA GLU A 97 16.03 -14.11 -5.54
C GLU A 97 17.29 -13.25 -5.73
N THR A 98 17.17 -11.92 -5.57
CA THR A 98 18.30 -10.99 -5.65
C THR A 98 19.35 -11.28 -4.56
N LEU A 99 18.91 -11.41 -3.29
CA LEU A 99 19.82 -11.69 -2.18
C LEU A 99 20.50 -13.06 -2.33
N SER A 100 19.78 -14.05 -2.80
CA SER A 100 20.34 -15.39 -3.06
C SER A 100 21.42 -15.34 -4.17
N ALA A 101 21.18 -14.58 -5.23
CA ALA A 101 22.16 -14.41 -6.31
C ALA A 101 23.43 -13.70 -5.81
N ILE A 102 23.27 -12.62 -5.03
CA ILE A 102 24.39 -11.87 -4.43
C ILE A 102 25.22 -12.75 -3.49
N ASN A 103 24.56 -13.48 -2.60
CA ASN A 103 25.22 -14.33 -1.61
C ASN A 103 25.96 -15.49 -2.27
N LYS A 104 25.38 -16.09 -3.32
CA LYS A 104 25.98 -17.21 -4.06
C LYS A 104 27.35 -16.86 -4.66
N VAL A 105 27.57 -15.61 -5.06
CA VAL A 105 28.85 -15.15 -5.66
C VAL A 105 29.74 -14.40 -4.66
N GLY A 106 29.39 -14.38 -3.37
CA GLY A 106 30.21 -13.78 -2.32
C GLY A 106 30.24 -12.24 -2.32
N LEU A 107 29.25 -11.57 -2.90
CA LEU A 107 29.19 -10.10 -2.99
C LEU A 107 28.48 -9.42 -1.80
N GLY A 108 28.22 -10.13 -0.71
CA GLY A 108 27.50 -9.60 0.46
C GLY A 108 28.10 -8.31 1.03
N ASP A 109 29.42 -8.24 1.20
CA ASP A 109 30.11 -7.05 1.72
C ASP A 109 30.02 -5.86 0.76
N VAL A 110 30.13 -6.11 -0.54
CA VAL A 110 29.98 -5.07 -1.58
C VAL A 110 28.57 -4.52 -1.56
N TYR A 111 27.57 -5.41 -1.47
CA TYR A 111 26.17 -5.06 -1.39
C TYR A 111 25.85 -4.28 -0.12
N LYS A 112 26.42 -4.64 1.04
CA LYS A 112 26.29 -3.88 2.28
C LYS A 112 26.84 -2.46 2.12
N ARG A 113 28.06 -2.30 1.60
CA ARG A 113 28.67 -0.98 1.36
C ARG A 113 27.83 -0.10 0.42
N MET A 114 27.13 -0.67 -0.56
CA MET A 114 26.21 0.06 -1.43
C MET A 114 25.14 0.81 -0.62
N TYR A 115 24.61 0.19 0.44
CA TYR A 115 23.61 0.84 1.31
C TYR A 115 24.23 1.87 2.25
N ASP A 116 25.43 1.65 2.71
CA ASP A 116 26.15 2.63 3.51
C ASP A 116 26.41 3.91 2.68
N ASP A 117 26.90 3.75 1.46
CA ASP A 117 27.08 4.86 0.51
C ASP A 117 25.73 5.57 0.19
N TYR A 118 24.67 4.79 -0.06
CA TYR A 118 23.34 5.36 -0.35
C TYR A 118 22.79 6.16 0.83
N ARG A 119 22.97 5.67 2.04
CA ARG A 119 22.50 6.38 3.25
C ARG A 119 23.17 7.74 3.40
N ASP A 120 24.46 7.82 3.06
CA ASP A 120 25.26 9.02 3.23
C ASP A 120 25.11 10.00 2.06
N THR A 121 24.89 9.50 0.84
CA THR A 121 24.90 10.31 -0.39
C THR A 121 23.57 10.37 -1.14
N GLY A 122 22.66 9.43 -0.89
CA GLY A 122 21.46 9.22 -1.68
C GLY A 122 21.71 8.56 -3.05
N LEU A 123 22.95 8.08 -3.30
CA LEU A 123 23.34 7.49 -4.58
C LEU A 123 23.74 6.02 -4.40
N PHE A 124 23.24 5.17 -5.28
CA PHE A 124 23.82 3.86 -5.51
C PHE A 124 24.96 3.95 -6.53
N LYS A 125 26.12 3.39 -6.20
CA LYS A 125 27.25 3.36 -7.13
C LYS A 125 26.92 2.53 -8.37
N ARG A 126 27.21 3.10 -9.54
CA ARG A 126 26.91 2.50 -10.84
C ARG A 126 27.50 1.10 -10.99
N ASP A 127 28.73 0.89 -10.59
CA ASP A 127 29.44 -0.40 -10.72
C ASP A 127 28.76 -1.52 -9.92
N ILE A 128 28.22 -1.19 -8.75
CA ILE A 128 27.50 -2.16 -7.90
C ILE A 128 26.09 -2.42 -8.46
N LEU A 129 25.38 -1.37 -8.89
CA LEU A 129 24.08 -1.54 -9.55
C LEU A 129 24.20 -2.42 -10.79
N LYS A 130 25.30 -2.22 -11.58
CA LYS A 130 25.57 -3.05 -12.76
C LYS A 130 25.77 -4.51 -12.38
N GLN A 131 26.52 -4.80 -11.32
CA GLN A 131 26.71 -6.17 -10.85
C GLN A 131 25.38 -6.81 -10.43
N VAL A 132 24.52 -6.07 -9.72
CA VAL A 132 23.16 -6.55 -9.34
C VAL A 132 22.33 -6.82 -10.60
N GLY A 133 22.36 -5.93 -11.58
CA GLY A 133 21.68 -6.09 -12.85
C GLY A 133 22.15 -7.34 -13.61
N ASP A 134 23.46 -7.53 -13.74
CA ASP A 134 24.06 -8.68 -14.42
C ASP A 134 23.69 -10.00 -13.71
N LEU A 135 23.77 -10.06 -12.39
CA LEU A 135 23.43 -11.25 -11.59
C LEU A 135 21.95 -11.63 -11.66
N THR A 136 21.07 -10.64 -11.68
CA THR A 136 19.62 -10.86 -11.72
C THR A 136 19.11 -10.99 -13.15
N GLY A 137 19.91 -10.59 -14.12
CA GLY A 137 19.52 -10.43 -15.51
C GLY A 137 18.48 -9.35 -15.75
N ALA A 138 18.19 -8.49 -14.76
CA ALA A 138 17.25 -7.38 -14.85
C ALA A 138 17.99 -6.07 -15.05
N ARG A 139 17.59 -5.29 -16.06
CA ARG A 139 18.19 -3.96 -16.28
C ARG A 139 17.78 -2.96 -15.21
N PHE A 140 16.54 -3.03 -14.78
CA PHE A 140 16.02 -2.08 -13.81
C PHE A 140 16.10 -2.63 -12.39
N VAL A 141 16.48 -1.77 -11.43
CA VAL A 141 16.61 -2.10 -10.03
C VAL A 141 15.66 -1.22 -9.23
N ALA A 142 14.71 -1.83 -8.52
CA ALA A 142 13.74 -1.13 -7.69
C ALA A 142 14.21 -1.05 -6.25
N HIS A 143 14.31 0.17 -5.72
CA HIS A 143 14.51 0.46 -4.31
C HIS A 143 13.26 1.11 -3.73
N VAL A 144 12.73 0.53 -2.67
CA VAL A 144 11.57 1.04 -1.94
C VAL A 144 12.01 1.52 -0.56
N LYS A 145 11.54 2.70 -0.14
CA LYS A 145 11.84 3.28 1.15
C LYS A 145 10.55 3.53 1.93
N LEU A 146 10.40 2.87 3.07
CA LEU A 146 9.36 3.17 4.05
C LEU A 146 9.81 4.33 4.93
N GLN A 147 9.26 5.52 4.69
CA GLN A 147 9.68 6.74 5.40
C GLN A 147 8.89 6.96 6.69
N ALA A 148 7.64 6.55 6.74
CA ALA A 148 6.82 6.66 7.92
C ALA A 148 5.79 5.53 7.96
N PHE A 149 5.56 5.02 9.17
CA PHE A 149 4.46 4.13 9.49
C PHE A 149 3.94 4.45 10.88
N GLY A 150 2.69 4.83 10.98
CA GLY A 150 2.01 5.09 12.25
C GLY A 150 0.64 4.44 12.25
N GLN A 151 0.27 3.83 13.36
CA GLN A 151 -1.08 3.28 13.58
C GLN A 151 -1.72 4.00 14.74
N GLY A 152 -3.04 4.22 14.65
CA GLY A 152 -3.85 4.79 15.72
C GLY A 152 -5.23 4.13 15.76
N ALA A 153 -5.81 4.07 16.94
CA ALA A 153 -7.18 3.66 17.15
C ALA A 153 -7.90 4.74 17.97
N LYS A 154 -9.10 5.14 17.52
CA LYS A 154 -9.98 6.06 18.25
C LYS A 154 -11.35 5.43 18.40
N GLU A 155 -11.81 5.39 19.64
CA GLU A 155 -13.16 4.96 19.97
C GLU A 155 -14.12 6.14 19.76
N ARG A 156 -15.22 5.93 19.03
CA ARG A 156 -16.19 6.98 18.74
C ARG A 156 -17.51 6.83 19.49
N PHE A 157 -17.90 5.62 19.88
CA PHE A 157 -19.15 5.37 20.59
C PHE A 157 -19.02 4.21 21.56
N GLY A 158 -19.30 4.49 22.83
CA GLY A 158 -19.57 3.48 23.86
C GLY A 158 -20.92 3.74 24.50
N MET A 159 -21.79 2.76 24.54
CA MET A 159 -23.05 2.79 25.29
C MET A 159 -23.08 1.59 26.22
N LEU A 160 -23.33 1.83 27.52
CA LEU A 160 -23.41 0.79 28.55
C LEU A 160 -22.16 -0.09 28.67
N GLY A 161 -20.95 0.47 28.41
CA GLY A 161 -19.70 -0.27 28.53
C GLY A 161 -19.33 -1.13 27.29
N PHE A 162 -20.16 -1.12 26.25
CA PHE A 162 -19.87 -1.82 25.00
C PHE A 162 -19.28 -0.86 23.93
N ARG A 163 -18.18 -1.26 23.27
CA ARG A 163 -17.61 -0.58 22.11
C ARG A 163 -18.48 -0.90 20.88
N ILE A 164 -19.10 0.12 20.28
CA ILE A 164 -19.96 -0.09 19.11
C ILE A 164 -19.22 0.24 17.81
N VAL A 165 -18.36 1.26 17.80
CA VAL A 165 -17.61 1.67 16.62
C VAL A 165 -16.18 2.06 17.01
N GLU A 166 -15.19 1.48 16.36
CA GLU A 166 -13.78 1.85 16.48
C GLU A 166 -13.27 2.36 15.12
N THR A 167 -12.63 3.52 15.12
CA THR A 167 -11.94 4.06 13.94
C THR A 167 -10.47 3.71 14.04
N ARG A 168 -9.97 2.90 13.11
CA ARG A 168 -8.55 2.58 13.01
C ARG A 168 -7.92 3.37 11.88
N THR A 169 -6.78 3.97 12.18
CA THR A 169 -6.04 4.80 11.24
C THR A 169 -4.64 4.24 11.03
N ALA A 170 -4.13 4.34 9.81
CA ALA A 170 -2.72 4.10 9.52
C ALA A 170 -2.22 5.21 8.59
N ASN A 171 -1.07 5.78 8.92
CA ASN A 171 -0.35 6.71 8.05
C ASN A 171 0.91 6.01 7.53
N VAL A 172 1.05 5.96 6.20
CA VAL A 172 2.20 5.34 5.54
C VAL A 172 2.71 6.28 4.46
N ARG A 173 4.03 6.51 4.45
CA ARG A 173 4.73 7.21 3.38
C ARG A 173 5.76 6.27 2.76
N LEU A 174 5.59 6.02 1.46
CA LEU A 174 6.52 5.22 0.65
C LEU A 174 7.15 6.07 -0.44
N PHE A 175 8.44 5.86 -0.65
CA PHE A 175 9.20 6.39 -1.75
C PHE A 175 9.78 5.23 -2.56
N VAL A 176 9.65 5.29 -3.88
CA VAL A 176 10.11 4.25 -4.79
C VAL A 176 11.00 4.86 -5.84
N GLN A 177 12.16 4.28 -6.04
CA GLN A 177 13.07 4.62 -7.14
C GLN A 177 13.32 3.40 -8.00
N ILE A 178 13.30 3.60 -9.30
CA ILE A 178 13.74 2.62 -10.30
C ILE A 178 15.02 3.15 -10.93
N TRP A 179 16.09 2.40 -10.76
CA TRP A 179 17.42 2.71 -11.26
C TRP A 179 17.71 1.90 -12.52
N ASP A 180 18.33 2.51 -13.53
CA ASP A 180 18.91 1.78 -14.65
C ASP A 180 20.30 1.27 -14.25
N SER A 181 20.46 -0.04 -14.14
CA SER A 181 21.71 -0.64 -13.68
C SER A 181 22.89 -0.47 -14.64
N ARG A 182 22.64 -0.13 -15.90
CA ARG A 182 23.70 0.03 -16.92
C ARG A 182 24.50 1.30 -16.71
N ASP A 183 23.84 2.38 -16.36
CA ASP A 183 24.47 3.69 -16.22
C ASP A 183 24.40 4.27 -14.81
N GLY A 184 23.64 3.62 -13.90
CA GLY A 184 23.51 4.02 -12.52
C GLY A 184 22.61 5.24 -12.30
N THR A 185 21.77 5.58 -13.28
CA THR A 185 20.85 6.73 -13.18
C THR A 185 19.49 6.31 -12.64
N VAL A 186 18.78 7.27 -12.00
CA VAL A 186 17.37 7.09 -11.67
C VAL A 186 16.57 7.18 -12.97
N ALA A 187 15.84 6.14 -13.30
CA ALA A 187 14.99 6.11 -14.49
C ALA A 187 13.56 6.62 -14.18
N TRP A 188 13.10 6.39 -12.96
CA TRP A 188 11.78 6.80 -12.50
C TRP A 188 11.71 6.82 -10.98
N GLU A 189 10.93 7.74 -10.44
CA GLU A 189 10.67 7.77 -9.00
C GLU A 189 9.24 8.23 -8.69
N ALA A 190 8.74 7.78 -7.54
CA ALA A 190 7.47 8.25 -7.00
C ALA A 190 7.48 8.23 -5.48
N MET A 191 6.72 9.16 -4.91
CA MET A 191 6.41 9.20 -3.48
C MET A 191 4.90 9.20 -3.30
N GLN A 192 4.43 8.35 -2.40
CA GLN A 192 3.04 8.37 -1.97
C GLN A 192 2.95 8.39 -0.46
N GLU A 193 2.18 9.35 0.04
CA GLU A 193 1.67 9.36 1.40
C GLU A 193 0.20 8.97 1.40
N MET A 194 -0.20 8.14 2.33
CA MET A 194 -1.58 7.67 2.46
C MET A 194 -1.98 7.65 3.92
N LEU A 195 -2.99 8.44 4.25
CA LEU A 195 -3.74 8.29 5.48
C LEU A 195 -4.92 7.35 5.19
N TYR A 196 -4.87 6.19 5.80
CA TYR A 196 -5.92 5.16 5.70
C TYR A 196 -6.73 5.14 6.98
N SER A 197 -8.02 5.34 6.87
CA SER A 197 -8.95 5.28 7.99
C SER A 197 -10.06 4.29 7.68
N GLN A 198 -10.36 3.41 8.61
CA GLN A 198 -11.41 2.43 8.47
C GLN A 198 -12.27 2.38 9.73
N GLU A 199 -13.58 2.57 9.55
CA GLU A 199 -14.59 2.36 10.59
C GLU A 199 -15.11 0.94 10.47
N ARG A 200 -14.97 0.14 11.51
CA ARG A 200 -15.49 -1.22 11.58
C ARG A 200 -16.07 -1.53 12.95
N ILE A 201 -17.05 -2.43 12.91
CA ILE A 201 -17.62 -3.08 14.10
C ILE A 201 -16.76 -4.30 14.49
N SER A 202 -15.90 -4.78 13.58
CA SER A 202 -15.02 -5.95 13.81
C SER A 202 -13.62 -5.55 14.25
N GLU A 203 -12.98 -6.39 15.05
CA GLU A 203 -11.65 -6.16 15.66
C GLU A 203 -10.45 -6.35 14.70
N GLU A 204 -10.67 -6.54 13.38
CA GLU A 204 -9.55 -6.76 12.45
C GLU A 204 -8.66 -5.53 12.32
N PRO A 205 -7.36 -5.64 12.60
CA PRO A 205 -6.43 -4.52 12.51
C PRO A 205 -6.20 -4.08 11.07
N VAL A 206 -5.97 -2.78 10.88
CA VAL A 206 -5.42 -2.26 9.61
C VAL A 206 -3.95 -2.65 9.57
N THR A 207 -3.63 -3.66 8.78
CA THR A 207 -2.25 -4.17 8.69
C THR A 207 -1.39 -3.31 7.77
N LEU A 208 -0.08 -3.24 8.06
CA LEU A 208 0.90 -2.60 7.18
C LEU A 208 0.83 -3.15 5.74
N SER A 209 0.71 -4.46 5.58
CA SER A 209 0.60 -5.12 4.27
C SER A 209 -0.62 -4.65 3.46
N LEU A 210 -1.75 -4.41 4.10
CA LEU A 210 -2.95 -3.89 3.43
C LEU A 210 -2.69 -2.49 2.84
N VAL A 211 -2.12 -1.60 3.65
CA VAL A 211 -1.86 -0.21 3.23
C VAL A 211 -0.77 -0.18 2.17
N ILE A 212 0.33 -0.95 2.33
CA ILE A 212 1.37 -1.06 1.32
C ILE A 212 0.81 -1.60 0.00
N SER A 213 -0.09 -2.60 0.03
CA SER A 213 -0.71 -3.14 -1.20
C SER A 213 -1.49 -2.07 -1.98
N ARG A 214 -2.21 -1.19 -1.28
CA ARG A 214 -2.93 -0.08 -1.91
C ARG A 214 -1.97 0.95 -2.51
N ILE A 215 -0.96 1.35 -1.74
CA ILE A 215 0.08 2.28 -2.21
C ILE A 215 0.81 1.70 -3.41
N ALA A 216 1.22 0.43 -3.35
CA ALA A 216 1.87 -0.26 -4.46
C ALA A 216 1.00 -0.28 -5.72
N GLY A 217 -0.31 -0.55 -5.57
CA GLY A 217 -1.25 -0.50 -6.69
C GLY A 217 -1.31 0.87 -7.36
N ASN A 218 -1.40 1.94 -6.55
CA ASN A 218 -1.44 3.31 -7.06
C ASN A 218 -0.14 3.71 -7.77
N ILE A 219 1.01 3.40 -7.16
CA ILE A 219 2.33 3.71 -7.71
C ILE A 219 2.58 2.93 -9.02
N ILE A 220 2.25 1.63 -9.04
CA ILE A 220 2.44 0.77 -10.22
C ILE A 220 1.53 1.19 -11.38
N ALA A 221 0.35 1.73 -11.09
CA ALA A 221 -0.56 2.26 -12.11
C ALA A 221 0.01 3.49 -12.84
N LYS A 222 1.02 4.16 -12.26
CA LYS A 222 1.70 5.33 -12.81
C LYS A 222 2.97 4.99 -13.61
N LEU A 223 3.43 3.74 -13.56
CA LEU A 223 4.55 3.30 -14.37
C LEU A 223 4.18 3.40 -15.87
N PRO A 224 5.07 3.95 -16.69
CA PRO A 224 4.84 4.11 -18.14
C PRO A 224 4.67 2.79 -18.87
#